data_a591caa4fc4ec5754487a3014486067e
#
_entry.id   a591caa4fc4ec5754487a3014486067e
#
_cell.length_a   1.000
_cell.length_b   1.000
_cell.length_c   1.000
_cell.angle_alpha   90.00
_cell.angle_beta   90.00
_cell.angle_gamma   90.00
#
_symmetry.space_group_name_H-M   'P 1'
#
loop_
_entity.id
_entity.type
_entity.pdbx_description
1 polymer ?
#
loop_
_entity_poly.entity_id
_entity_poly.type
_entity_poly.pdbx_seq_one_letter_code
_entity_poly.pdbx_strand_id
1 'polypeptide(L)'
;MAKWVYSFGEGRSDGRAEMRNLLGGKGANLAEMSNLGLPVPPGFTITTEVCTHFYAHERKYPGELEGQVKAALAEIERIVGRRFGDAANPLLVSVRSGARASMPGMMDTVLNLGLNDVTVAGLAKSANNERFAWDSYRRFIQMYGNVVLDVDHHHFEELLEQLKDEKGVTLDTELDAADWRDLVGRYKEMVQGELGKPFPQDPREQLWGAIGA
;
A
#
# COMPACT_ATOMS: atom_id res chain seq x y z
N MET A 1 13.54 9.99 23.35
CA MET A 1 12.64 10.03 22.18
C MET A 1 11.70 8.83 22.23
N ALA A 2 10.42 9.04 22.01
CA ALA A 2 9.47 7.94 21.95
C ALA A 2 9.72 7.11 20.68
N LYS A 3 9.60 5.78 20.77
CA LYS A 3 9.75 4.87 19.63
C LYS A 3 8.37 4.53 19.08
N TRP A 4 8.05 5.07 17.92
CA TRP A 4 6.76 4.89 17.24
C TRP A 4 6.79 3.83 16.15
N VAL A 5 8.00 3.47 15.65
CA VAL A 5 8.19 2.55 14.53
C VAL A 5 9.09 1.40 14.94
N TYR A 6 8.66 0.16 14.66
CA TYR A 6 9.33 -1.09 14.96
C TYR A 6 9.60 -1.86 13.69
N SER A 7 10.87 -2.00 13.33
CA SER A 7 11.30 -2.69 12.11
C SER A 7 11.40 -4.20 12.30
N PHE A 8 11.23 -4.94 11.22
CA PHE A 8 11.42 -6.39 11.15
C PHE A 8 11.93 -6.80 9.76
N GLY A 9 12.60 -7.93 9.69
CA GLY A 9 13.18 -8.49 8.46
C GLY A 9 14.60 -9.02 8.68
N GLU A 10 15.17 -9.72 7.71
CA GLU A 10 16.51 -10.30 7.77
C GLU A 10 16.78 -11.13 9.05
N GLY A 11 15.79 -11.87 9.55
CA GLY A 11 15.92 -12.72 10.73
C GLY A 11 16.02 -11.98 12.08
N ARG A 12 15.62 -10.72 12.14
CA ARG A 12 15.59 -9.89 13.36
C ARG A 12 14.42 -8.93 13.37
N SER A 13 14.03 -8.53 14.56
CA SER A 13 12.99 -7.51 14.76
C SER A 13 13.22 -6.71 16.03
N ASP A 14 12.75 -5.47 16.01
CA ASP A 14 12.68 -4.62 17.20
C ASP A 14 11.58 -5.06 18.18
N GLY A 15 10.60 -5.80 17.70
CA GLY A 15 9.45 -6.28 18.46
C GLY A 15 9.50 -7.77 18.76
N ARG A 16 8.45 -8.27 19.45
CA ARG A 16 8.25 -9.68 19.81
C ARG A 16 6.77 -9.99 20.09
N ALA A 17 6.43 -11.26 20.21
CA ALA A 17 5.06 -11.76 20.33
C ALA A 17 4.25 -11.12 21.48
N GLU A 18 4.89 -10.83 22.62
CA GLU A 18 4.22 -10.28 23.81
C GLU A 18 3.78 -8.81 23.60
N MET A 19 4.33 -8.12 22.60
CA MET A 19 4.06 -6.70 22.34
C MET A 19 2.77 -6.45 21.56
N ARG A 20 1.77 -7.34 21.66
CA ARG A 20 0.50 -7.24 20.91
C ARG A 20 -0.28 -5.96 21.19
N ASN A 21 -0.21 -5.46 22.41
CA ASN A 21 -0.90 -4.21 22.75
C ASN A 21 -0.28 -3.00 22.04
N LEU A 22 1.03 -3.03 21.78
CA LEU A 22 1.79 -1.97 21.15
C LEU A 22 1.83 -2.11 19.62
N LEU A 23 2.04 -3.32 19.11
CA LEU A 23 2.27 -3.59 17.69
C LEU A 23 1.02 -4.12 16.96
N GLY A 24 -0.06 -4.33 17.67
CA GLY A 24 -1.21 -5.08 17.15
C GLY A 24 -0.88 -6.57 16.93
N GLY A 25 -1.89 -7.37 16.65
CA GLY A 25 -1.71 -8.81 16.44
C GLY A 25 -0.82 -9.14 15.23
N LYS A 26 -1.01 -8.45 14.12
CA LYS A 26 -0.21 -8.66 12.89
C LYS A 26 1.25 -8.25 13.09
N GLY A 27 1.50 -7.07 13.67
CA GLY A 27 2.85 -6.57 13.90
C GLY A 27 3.65 -7.44 14.87
N ALA A 28 3.04 -7.85 15.99
CA ALA A 28 3.69 -8.73 16.96
C ALA A 28 4.02 -10.12 16.36
N ASN A 29 3.11 -10.68 15.54
CA ASN A 29 3.36 -11.97 14.90
C ASN A 29 4.46 -11.88 13.83
N LEU A 30 4.48 -10.82 13.00
CA LEU A 30 5.54 -10.60 12.01
C LEU A 30 6.92 -10.44 12.69
N ALA A 31 6.94 -9.70 13.81
CA ALA A 31 8.16 -9.54 14.61
C ALA A 31 8.67 -10.89 15.14
N GLU A 32 7.78 -11.70 15.71
CA GLU A 32 8.14 -13.03 16.21
C GLU A 32 8.63 -13.97 15.10
N MET A 33 7.90 -14.03 13.99
CA MET A 33 8.30 -14.84 12.83
C MET A 33 9.70 -14.45 12.33
N SER A 34 9.98 -13.15 12.28
CA SER A 34 11.31 -12.64 11.89
C SER A 34 12.39 -13.07 12.88
N ASN A 35 12.14 -12.96 14.20
CA ASN A 35 13.09 -13.38 15.24
C ASN A 35 13.35 -14.89 15.25
N LEU A 36 12.36 -15.69 14.83
CA LEU A 36 12.51 -17.14 14.63
C LEU A 36 13.26 -17.50 13.34
N GLY A 37 13.69 -16.51 12.56
CA GLY A 37 14.44 -16.74 11.31
C GLY A 37 13.57 -17.21 10.14
N LEU A 38 12.23 -17.06 10.23
CA LEU A 38 11.34 -17.35 9.12
C LEU A 38 11.52 -16.27 8.02
N PRO A 39 11.30 -16.61 6.74
CA PRO A 39 11.48 -15.70 5.62
C PRO A 39 10.36 -14.65 5.55
N VAL A 40 10.38 -13.70 6.48
CA VAL A 40 9.45 -12.57 6.50
C VAL A 40 10.03 -11.45 5.64
N PRO A 41 9.25 -10.90 4.68
CA PRO A 41 9.66 -9.71 3.96
C PRO A 41 9.97 -8.56 4.90
N PRO A 42 10.98 -7.71 4.64
CA PRO A 42 11.31 -6.59 5.50
C PRO A 42 10.16 -5.60 5.55
N GLY A 43 9.95 -5.02 6.72
CA GLY A 43 8.87 -4.08 6.96
C GLY A 43 9.01 -3.38 8.31
N PHE A 44 8.01 -2.59 8.64
CA PHE A 44 7.90 -1.97 9.95
C PHE A 44 6.44 -1.88 10.41
N THR A 45 6.25 -1.80 11.71
CA THR A 45 4.97 -1.58 12.35
C THR A 45 4.96 -0.20 13.00
N ILE A 46 3.94 0.61 12.70
CA ILE A 46 3.62 1.82 13.44
C ILE A 46 2.79 1.40 14.66
N THR A 47 3.16 1.90 15.84
CA THR A 47 2.54 1.46 17.10
C THR A 47 1.09 1.92 17.23
N THR A 48 0.29 1.17 17.97
CA THR A 48 -1.10 1.53 18.30
C THR A 48 -1.19 2.84 19.11
N GLU A 49 -0.11 3.24 19.76
CA GLU A 49 -0.02 4.50 20.50
C GLU A 49 -0.07 5.71 19.57
N VAL A 50 0.41 5.59 18.31
CA VAL A 50 0.28 6.64 17.29
C VAL A 50 -1.19 6.89 16.98
N CYS A 51 -2.01 5.84 16.85
CA CYS A 51 -3.45 5.97 16.66
C CYS A 51 -4.10 6.70 17.86
N THR A 52 -3.75 6.32 19.09
CA THR A 52 -4.23 6.99 20.30
C THR A 52 -3.81 8.46 20.33
N HIS A 53 -2.55 8.75 19.99
CA HIS A 53 -2.04 10.12 19.92
C HIS A 53 -2.80 10.94 18.87
N PHE A 54 -2.98 10.40 17.68
CA PHE A 54 -3.65 11.06 16.55
C PHE A 54 -5.07 11.52 16.92
N TYR A 55 -5.87 10.66 17.52
CA TYR A 55 -7.23 11.02 17.95
C TYR A 55 -7.26 11.97 19.16
N ALA A 56 -6.26 11.90 20.06
CA ALA A 56 -6.17 12.78 21.22
C ALA A 56 -5.63 14.20 20.87
N HIS A 57 -5.00 14.37 19.69
CA HIS A 57 -4.33 15.61 19.28
C HIS A 57 -4.88 16.15 17.95
N GLU A 58 -6.19 16.24 17.80
CA GLU A 58 -6.85 16.85 16.64
C GLU A 58 -6.36 16.28 15.29
N ARG A 59 -6.19 14.95 15.20
CA ARG A 59 -5.68 14.25 14.03
C ARG A 59 -4.27 14.67 13.60
N LYS A 60 -3.41 15.01 14.56
CA LYS A 60 -1.99 15.32 14.33
C LYS A 60 -1.12 14.15 14.74
N TYR A 61 -0.15 13.83 13.90
CA TYR A 61 0.84 12.81 14.23
C TYR A 61 1.89 13.30 15.22
N PRO A 62 2.53 12.39 16.01
CA PRO A 62 3.71 12.73 16.78
C PRO A 62 4.81 13.33 15.89
N GLY A 63 5.49 14.39 16.34
CA GLY A 63 6.47 15.11 15.51
C GLY A 63 7.65 14.25 15.02
N GLU A 64 8.01 13.19 15.79
CA GLU A 64 9.11 12.29 15.40
C GLU A 64 8.69 11.16 14.47
N LEU A 65 7.39 10.96 14.25
CA LEU A 65 6.90 9.81 13.47
C LEU A 65 7.41 9.83 12.03
N GLU A 66 7.35 10.98 11.37
CA GLU A 66 7.79 11.12 9.98
C GLU A 66 9.26 10.72 9.81
N GLY A 67 10.12 11.19 10.70
CA GLY A 67 11.54 10.82 10.70
C GLY A 67 11.77 9.33 10.90
N GLN A 68 11.01 8.68 11.79
CA GLN A 68 11.11 7.25 12.03
C GLN A 68 10.58 6.42 10.86
N VAL A 69 9.47 6.81 10.24
CA VAL A 69 8.94 6.16 9.03
C VAL A 69 9.93 6.27 7.87
N LYS A 70 10.51 7.45 7.67
CA LYS A 70 11.53 7.67 6.63
C LYS A 70 12.75 6.79 6.84
N ALA A 71 13.24 6.67 8.07
CA ALA A 71 14.38 5.81 8.40
C ALA A 71 14.07 4.33 8.18
N ALA A 72 12.89 3.87 8.61
CA ALA A 72 12.46 2.49 8.42
C ALA A 72 12.25 2.15 6.94
N LEU A 73 11.69 3.05 6.13
CA LEU A 73 11.56 2.86 4.70
C LEU A 73 12.92 2.77 4.01
N ALA A 74 13.88 3.64 4.38
CA ALA A 74 15.24 3.59 3.84
C ALA A 74 15.96 2.27 4.18
N GLU A 75 15.68 1.69 5.34
CA GLU A 75 16.21 0.37 5.70
C GLU A 75 15.59 -0.74 4.84
N ILE A 76 14.30 -0.71 4.57
CA ILE A 76 13.65 -1.64 3.63
C ILE A 76 14.28 -1.51 2.24
N GLU A 77 14.47 -0.29 1.74
CA GLU A 77 15.10 -0.02 0.45
C GLU A 77 16.53 -0.62 0.39
N ARG A 78 17.30 -0.47 1.46
CA ARG A 78 18.64 -1.07 1.58
C ARG A 78 18.62 -2.59 1.51
N ILE A 79 17.69 -3.21 2.24
CA ILE A 79 17.56 -4.68 2.31
C ILE A 79 17.11 -5.26 0.96
N VAL A 80 16.11 -4.64 0.33
CA VAL A 80 15.51 -5.12 -0.92
C VAL A 80 16.35 -4.75 -2.15
N GLY A 81 17.19 -3.71 -2.06
CA GLY A 81 17.97 -3.19 -3.19
C GLY A 81 17.12 -2.44 -4.22
N ARG A 82 15.96 -1.93 -3.81
CA ARG A 82 15.03 -1.13 -4.64
C ARG A 82 14.65 0.14 -3.91
N ARG A 83 14.21 1.16 -4.63
CA ARG A 83 13.78 2.44 -4.03
C ARG A 83 12.28 2.67 -4.24
N PHE A 84 11.66 3.20 -3.21
CA PHE A 84 10.26 3.60 -3.24
C PHE A 84 10.09 4.82 -4.15
N GLY A 85 9.26 4.67 -5.20
CA GLY A 85 9.08 5.70 -6.22
C GLY A 85 10.15 5.76 -7.30
N ASP A 86 11.09 4.81 -7.36
CA ASP A 86 12.08 4.74 -8.45
C ASP A 86 11.40 4.40 -9.78
N ALA A 87 11.73 5.17 -10.82
CA ALA A 87 11.12 5.03 -12.13
C ALA A 87 11.54 3.76 -12.89
N ALA A 88 12.73 3.21 -12.58
CA ALA A 88 13.29 2.09 -13.32
C ALA A 88 13.11 0.74 -12.61
N ASN A 89 13.23 0.74 -11.28
CA ASN A 89 13.12 -0.47 -10.45
C ASN A 89 12.40 -0.16 -9.13
N PRO A 90 11.09 0.12 -9.19
CA PRO A 90 10.33 0.58 -8.04
C PRO A 90 10.24 -0.46 -6.92
N LEU A 91 10.45 -0.02 -5.68
CA LEU A 91 9.98 -0.74 -4.51
C LEU A 91 8.48 -0.53 -4.39
N LEU A 92 7.71 -1.61 -4.34
CA LEU A 92 6.29 -1.57 -4.02
C LEU A 92 6.10 -2.08 -2.61
N VAL A 93 5.26 -1.38 -1.84
CA VAL A 93 4.95 -1.76 -0.46
C VAL A 93 3.46 -2.01 -0.29
N SER A 94 3.10 -2.74 0.76
CA SER A 94 1.71 -2.88 1.19
C SER A 94 1.53 -2.27 2.57
N VAL A 95 0.47 -1.50 2.76
CA VAL A 95 0.03 -1.00 4.06
C VAL A 95 -1.16 -1.81 4.51
N ARG A 96 -1.10 -2.29 5.74
CA ARG A 96 -2.15 -3.11 6.36
C ARG A 96 -2.56 -2.49 7.67
N SER A 97 -3.85 -2.35 7.87
CA SER A 97 -4.37 -1.94 9.17
C SER A 97 -4.02 -2.98 10.25
N GLY A 98 -3.65 -2.50 11.42
CA GLY A 98 -3.35 -3.30 12.59
C GLY A 98 -4.28 -2.95 13.75
N ALA A 99 -4.82 -3.95 14.43
CA ALA A 99 -5.61 -3.76 15.64
C ALA A 99 -5.14 -4.72 16.73
N ARG A 100 -5.42 -4.37 17.99
CA ARG A 100 -5.15 -5.26 19.16
C ARG A 100 -5.92 -6.57 19.04
N ALA A 101 -7.16 -6.51 18.54
CA ALA A 101 -8.00 -7.65 18.23
C ALA A 101 -8.09 -7.83 16.72
N SER A 102 -7.88 -9.05 16.24
CA SER A 102 -8.08 -9.35 14.80
C SER A 102 -9.58 -9.49 14.53
N MET A 103 -10.08 -8.70 13.60
CA MET A 103 -11.44 -8.83 13.08
C MET A 103 -11.35 -9.26 11.61
N PRO A 104 -11.55 -10.55 11.30
CA PRO A 104 -11.53 -11.03 9.91
C PRO A 104 -12.55 -10.29 9.04
N GLY A 105 -12.13 -9.85 7.85
CA GLY A 105 -12.98 -9.12 6.89
C GLY A 105 -13.20 -7.64 7.19
N MET A 106 -12.70 -7.10 8.30
CA MET A 106 -12.85 -5.68 8.68
C MET A 106 -11.52 -4.92 8.69
N MET A 107 -10.47 -5.50 8.15
CA MET A 107 -9.13 -4.91 8.17
C MET A 107 -8.62 -4.71 6.77
N ASP A 108 -8.55 -3.46 6.37
CA ASP A 108 -8.14 -3.07 5.03
C ASP A 108 -6.66 -3.32 4.75
N THR A 109 -6.38 -3.54 3.49
CA THR A 109 -5.03 -3.68 2.96
C THR A 109 -4.96 -2.90 1.66
N VAL A 110 -3.95 -2.06 1.53
CA VAL A 110 -3.62 -1.40 0.26
C VAL A 110 -2.33 -2.02 -0.26
N LEU A 111 -2.39 -2.65 -1.41
CA LEU A 111 -1.26 -3.30 -2.07
C LEU A 111 -0.67 -2.38 -3.13
N ASN A 112 0.60 -2.63 -3.49
CA ASN A 112 1.28 -1.99 -4.62
C ASN A 112 1.43 -0.47 -4.49
N LEU A 113 1.49 0.10 -3.26
CA LEU A 113 1.82 1.50 -3.07
C LEU A 113 3.18 1.80 -3.69
N GLY A 114 3.27 2.96 -4.31
CA GLY A 114 4.43 3.40 -5.08
C GLY A 114 4.22 3.29 -6.58
N LEU A 115 3.12 2.64 -7.04
CA LEU A 115 2.73 2.69 -8.45
C LEU A 115 2.12 4.05 -8.80
N ASN A 116 2.55 4.56 -9.94
CA ASN A 116 2.06 5.77 -10.58
C ASN A 116 2.33 5.69 -12.09
N ASP A 117 2.03 6.74 -12.83
CA ASP A 117 2.21 6.79 -14.29
C ASP A 117 3.67 6.61 -14.75
N VAL A 118 4.63 6.88 -13.86
CA VAL A 118 6.06 6.74 -14.15
C VAL A 118 6.57 5.35 -13.73
N THR A 119 6.26 4.93 -12.52
CA THR A 119 6.82 3.69 -11.93
C THR A 119 6.21 2.43 -12.53
N VAL A 120 4.99 2.49 -13.11
CA VAL A 120 4.38 1.35 -13.80
C VAL A 120 5.23 0.85 -14.98
N ALA A 121 5.89 1.78 -15.70
CA ALA A 121 6.79 1.40 -16.79
C ALA A 121 8.05 0.67 -16.28
N GLY A 122 8.58 1.10 -15.13
CA GLY A 122 9.69 0.40 -14.46
C GLY A 122 9.29 -1.01 -14.01
N LEU A 123 8.08 -1.16 -13.45
CA LEU A 123 7.55 -2.48 -13.08
C LEU A 123 7.39 -3.37 -14.32
N ALA A 124 6.82 -2.86 -15.42
CA ALA A 124 6.64 -3.58 -16.66
C ALA A 124 7.98 -4.13 -17.19
N LYS A 125 9.00 -3.28 -17.19
CA LYS A 125 10.35 -3.65 -17.65
C LYS A 125 11.01 -4.67 -16.72
N SER A 126 10.96 -4.46 -15.40
CA SER A 126 11.59 -5.35 -14.42
C SER A 126 10.93 -6.73 -14.35
N ALA A 127 9.61 -6.80 -14.54
CA ALA A 127 8.84 -8.04 -14.60
C ALA A 127 8.83 -8.69 -15.99
N ASN A 128 9.32 -8.01 -17.02
CA ASN A 128 9.17 -8.37 -18.44
C ASN A 128 7.72 -8.72 -18.79
N ASN A 129 6.77 -7.98 -18.23
CA ASN A 129 5.35 -8.25 -18.40
C ASN A 129 4.53 -6.94 -18.23
N GLU A 130 4.19 -6.32 -19.35
CA GLU A 130 3.40 -5.08 -19.38
C GLU A 130 1.99 -5.28 -18.83
N ARG A 131 1.34 -6.38 -19.22
CA ARG A 131 -0.01 -6.72 -18.77
C ARG A 131 -0.07 -6.81 -17.24
N PHE A 132 0.88 -7.51 -16.63
CA PHE A 132 0.99 -7.61 -15.16
C PHE A 132 1.15 -6.24 -14.51
N ALA A 133 1.97 -5.37 -15.06
CA ALA A 133 2.24 -4.06 -14.48
C ALA A 133 0.99 -3.16 -14.50
N TRP A 134 0.28 -3.11 -15.64
CA TRP A 134 -0.93 -2.30 -15.76
C TRP A 134 -2.10 -2.87 -14.96
N ASP A 135 -2.28 -4.21 -14.89
CA ASP A 135 -3.27 -4.83 -14.00
C ASP A 135 -2.94 -4.54 -12.52
N SER A 136 -1.67 -4.59 -12.13
CA SER A 136 -1.24 -4.23 -10.77
C SER A 136 -1.55 -2.77 -10.45
N TYR A 137 -1.36 -1.85 -11.41
CA TYR A 137 -1.65 -0.43 -11.23
C TYR A 137 -3.15 -0.15 -11.13
N ARG A 138 -3.98 -0.76 -12.00
CA ARG A 138 -5.43 -0.59 -11.88
C ARG A 138 -5.97 -1.11 -10.54
N ARG A 139 -5.47 -2.27 -10.06
CA ARG A 139 -5.83 -2.81 -8.73
C ARG A 139 -5.41 -1.90 -7.60
N PHE A 140 -4.23 -1.28 -7.71
CA PHE A 140 -3.79 -0.28 -6.74
C PHE A 140 -4.74 0.92 -6.70
N ILE A 141 -5.11 1.48 -7.86
CA ILE A 141 -6.03 2.62 -7.93
C ILE A 141 -7.39 2.26 -7.31
N GLN A 142 -7.92 1.08 -7.61
CA GLN A 142 -9.19 0.59 -7.06
C GLN A 142 -9.11 0.46 -5.53
N MET A 143 -8.08 -0.23 -5.00
CA MET A 143 -7.93 -0.40 -3.56
C MET A 143 -7.68 0.93 -2.84
N TYR A 144 -6.79 1.75 -3.36
CA TYR A 144 -6.46 3.04 -2.77
C TYR A 144 -7.65 4.01 -2.86
N GLY A 145 -8.32 4.04 -3.99
CA GLY A 145 -9.53 4.84 -4.20
C GLY A 145 -10.64 4.48 -3.21
N ASN A 146 -10.90 3.20 -3.02
CA ASN A 146 -11.92 2.75 -2.08
C ASN A 146 -11.51 2.92 -0.61
N VAL A 147 -10.31 2.45 -0.21
CA VAL A 147 -9.89 2.40 1.20
C VAL A 147 -9.43 3.78 1.72
N VAL A 148 -8.70 4.55 0.89
CA VAL A 148 -8.04 5.78 1.33
C VAL A 148 -8.81 7.03 0.92
N LEU A 149 -9.40 7.02 -0.27
CA LEU A 149 -10.10 8.18 -0.82
C LEU A 149 -11.62 8.12 -0.63
N ASP A 150 -12.14 7.02 -0.06
CA ASP A 150 -13.57 6.80 0.22
C ASP A 150 -14.47 6.87 -1.04
N VAL A 151 -13.91 6.47 -2.19
CA VAL A 151 -14.66 6.34 -3.45
C VAL A 151 -15.38 5.00 -3.45
N ASP A 152 -16.68 4.99 -3.81
CA ASP A 152 -17.47 3.77 -3.82
C ASP A 152 -16.87 2.72 -4.77
N HIS A 153 -16.68 1.51 -4.25
CA HIS A 153 -16.15 0.37 -4.99
C HIS A 153 -16.93 0.06 -6.26
N HIS A 154 -18.24 0.29 -6.23
CA HIS A 154 -19.15 0.04 -7.35
C HIS A 154 -18.75 0.81 -8.62
N HIS A 155 -18.28 2.04 -8.51
CA HIS A 155 -17.84 2.82 -9.68
C HIS A 155 -16.65 2.17 -10.42
N PHE A 156 -15.75 1.53 -9.69
CA PHE A 156 -14.62 0.79 -10.29
C PHE A 156 -15.10 -0.49 -10.99
N GLU A 157 -16.05 -1.22 -10.39
CA GLU A 157 -16.60 -2.43 -10.98
C GLU A 157 -17.40 -2.12 -12.26
N GLU A 158 -18.22 -1.08 -12.25
CA GLU A 158 -18.98 -0.65 -13.43
C GLU A 158 -18.05 -0.35 -14.63
N LEU A 159 -16.97 0.40 -14.41
CA LEU A 159 -16.01 0.71 -15.48
C LEU A 159 -15.29 -0.53 -16.01
N LEU A 160 -14.97 -1.49 -15.13
CA LEU A 160 -14.38 -2.75 -15.53
C LEU A 160 -15.33 -3.59 -16.39
N GLU A 161 -16.59 -3.72 -15.97
CA GLU A 161 -17.60 -4.47 -16.72
C GLU A 161 -17.91 -3.79 -18.07
N GLN A 162 -18.00 -2.45 -18.12
CA GLN A 162 -18.16 -1.71 -19.37
C GLN A 162 -17.01 -2.00 -20.34
N LEU A 163 -15.77 -2.01 -19.88
CA LEU A 163 -14.62 -2.33 -20.73
C LEU A 163 -14.70 -3.77 -21.25
N LYS A 164 -15.09 -4.73 -20.42
CA LYS A 164 -15.29 -6.14 -20.85
C LYS A 164 -16.35 -6.25 -21.91
N ASP A 165 -17.49 -5.59 -21.74
CA ASP A 165 -18.59 -5.57 -22.70
C ASP A 165 -18.13 -4.96 -24.04
N GLU A 166 -17.42 -3.83 -24.02
CA GLU A 166 -16.84 -3.19 -25.21
C GLU A 166 -15.88 -4.12 -25.98
N LYS A 167 -15.14 -4.98 -25.26
CA LYS A 167 -14.18 -5.93 -25.83
C LYS A 167 -14.81 -7.29 -26.20
N GLY A 168 -16.04 -7.54 -25.74
CA GLY A 168 -16.73 -8.83 -25.96
C GLY A 168 -16.09 -9.97 -25.18
N VAL A 169 -15.50 -9.71 -24.00
CA VAL A 169 -14.85 -10.70 -23.13
C VAL A 169 -15.58 -10.80 -21.79
N THR A 170 -15.35 -11.88 -21.06
CA THR A 170 -15.99 -12.11 -19.75
C THR A 170 -14.98 -12.19 -18.61
N LEU A 171 -13.75 -12.60 -18.91
CA LEU A 171 -12.73 -12.82 -17.89
C LEU A 171 -11.66 -11.72 -17.93
N ASP A 172 -11.19 -11.29 -16.77
CA ASP A 172 -10.05 -10.36 -16.61
C ASP A 172 -8.79 -10.87 -17.34
N THR A 173 -8.63 -12.19 -17.47
CA THR A 173 -7.49 -12.82 -18.13
C THR A 173 -7.47 -12.62 -19.64
N GLU A 174 -8.59 -12.24 -20.24
CA GLU A 174 -8.74 -11.99 -21.67
C GLU A 174 -8.36 -10.55 -22.06
N LEU A 175 -8.29 -9.62 -21.07
CA LEU A 175 -7.86 -8.25 -21.28
C LEU A 175 -6.33 -8.18 -21.39
N ASP A 176 -5.84 -7.38 -22.33
CA ASP A 176 -4.43 -7.17 -22.57
C ASP A 176 -3.84 -5.93 -21.84
N ALA A 177 -2.58 -5.60 -22.11
CA ALA A 177 -1.91 -4.47 -21.47
C ALA A 177 -2.51 -3.12 -21.89
N ALA A 178 -2.97 -2.98 -23.13
CA ALA A 178 -3.57 -1.74 -23.63
C ALA A 178 -4.95 -1.52 -23.01
N ASP A 179 -5.72 -2.60 -22.80
CA ASP A 179 -7.01 -2.56 -22.12
C ASP A 179 -6.86 -2.12 -20.67
N TRP A 180 -5.90 -2.69 -19.94
CA TRP A 180 -5.63 -2.27 -18.56
C TRP A 180 -5.13 -0.84 -18.45
N ARG A 181 -4.36 -0.38 -19.42
CA ARG A 181 -3.91 1.02 -19.49
C ARG A 181 -5.08 1.98 -19.72
N ASP A 182 -6.01 1.63 -20.59
CA ASP A 182 -7.25 2.37 -20.82
C ASP A 182 -8.08 2.46 -19.54
N LEU A 183 -8.30 1.32 -18.86
CA LEU A 183 -9.05 1.28 -17.61
C LEU A 183 -8.41 2.12 -16.49
N VAL A 184 -7.08 2.13 -16.39
CA VAL A 184 -6.35 3.04 -15.48
C VAL A 184 -6.69 4.51 -15.76
N GLY A 185 -6.77 4.89 -17.04
CA GLY A 185 -7.21 6.23 -17.46
C GLY A 185 -8.62 6.53 -16.95
N ARG A 186 -9.58 5.66 -17.26
CA ARG A 186 -10.99 5.78 -16.85
C ARG A 186 -11.14 5.86 -15.32
N TYR A 187 -10.42 5.04 -14.57
CA TYR A 187 -10.42 5.07 -13.10
C TYR A 187 -9.94 6.41 -12.55
N LYS A 188 -8.85 6.97 -13.11
CA LYS A 188 -8.33 8.27 -12.67
C LYS A 188 -9.29 9.42 -13.00
N GLU A 189 -9.92 9.38 -14.16
CA GLU A 189 -10.92 10.36 -14.56
C GLU A 189 -12.16 10.31 -13.64
N MET A 190 -12.64 9.11 -13.33
CA MET A 190 -13.74 8.89 -12.40
C MET A 190 -13.39 9.42 -11.00
N VAL A 191 -12.22 9.05 -10.45
CA VAL A 191 -11.75 9.55 -9.15
C VAL A 191 -11.65 11.07 -9.12
N GLN A 192 -11.16 11.69 -10.20
CA GLN A 192 -11.10 13.15 -10.32
C GLN A 192 -12.50 13.78 -10.38
N GLY A 193 -13.43 13.15 -11.05
CA GLY A 193 -14.85 13.58 -11.10
C GLY A 193 -15.51 13.57 -9.73
N GLU A 194 -15.33 12.47 -8.97
CA GLU A 194 -15.91 12.29 -7.65
C GLU A 194 -15.31 13.22 -6.58
N LEU A 195 -13.97 13.41 -6.60
CA LEU A 195 -13.26 14.12 -5.55
C LEU A 195 -12.89 15.57 -5.90
N GLY A 196 -13.05 15.97 -7.16
CA GLY A 196 -12.59 17.28 -7.65
C GLY A 196 -11.07 17.45 -7.68
N LYS A 197 -10.30 16.36 -7.47
CA LYS A 197 -8.84 16.35 -7.49
C LYS A 197 -8.30 15.06 -8.12
N PRO A 198 -7.12 15.10 -8.77
CA PRO A 198 -6.56 13.93 -9.43
C PRO A 198 -6.15 12.85 -8.41
N PHE A 199 -6.08 11.60 -8.88
CA PHE A 199 -5.49 10.50 -8.13
C PHE A 199 -4.01 10.79 -7.80
N PRO A 200 -3.57 10.62 -6.53
CA PRO A 200 -2.23 11.00 -6.08
C PRO A 200 -1.13 10.22 -6.83
N GLN A 201 -0.17 10.94 -7.39
CA GLN A 201 0.96 10.41 -8.15
C GLN A 201 2.27 10.41 -7.36
N ASP A 202 2.35 11.14 -6.25
CA ASP A 202 3.53 11.10 -5.37
C ASP A 202 3.47 9.86 -4.45
N PRO A 203 4.45 8.95 -4.53
CA PRO A 203 4.49 7.76 -3.69
C PRO A 203 4.47 8.06 -2.18
N ARG A 204 5.04 9.19 -1.75
CA ARG A 204 5.03 9.58 -0.33
C ARG A 204 3.64 10.04 0.09
N GLU A 205 2.95 10.79 -0.75
CA GLU A 205 1.55 11.16 -0.51
C GLU A 205 0.68 9.90 -0.40
N GLN A 206 0.87 8.94 -1.31
CA GLN A 206 0.19 7.64 -1.26
C GLN A 206 0.45 6.91 0.05
N LEU A 207 1.71 6.85 0.49
CA LEU A 207 2.09 6.17 1.73
C LEU A 207 1.41 6.81 2.95
N TRP A 208 1.47 8.13 3.07
CA TRP A 208 0.86 8.84 4.20
C TRP A 208 -0.66 8.80 4.15
N GLY A 209 -1.27 8.81 2.98
CA GLY A 209 -2.70 8.57 2.81
C GLY A 209 -3.12 7.20 3.36
N ALA A 210 -2.38 6.15 2.99
CA ALA A 210 -2.66 4.79 3.47
C ALA A 210 -2.34 4.57 4.96
N ILE A 211 -1.41 5.34 5.55
CA ILE A 211 -1.14 5.30 7.01
C ILE A 211 -2.28 5.97 7.78
N GLY A 212 -2.93 6.96 7.18
CA GLY A 212 -3.99 7.75 7.82
C GLY A 212 -5.40 7.23 7.67
N ALA A 213 -5.61 6.26 6.78
CA ALA A 213 -6.92 5.67 6.47
C ALA A 213 -7.44 4.71 7.56
#